data_5aef69ba6487882217becb382aeabaf7
#
_entry.id   5aef69ba6487882217becb382aeabaf7
#
_cell.length_a   1.000
_cell.length_b   1.000
_cell.length_c   1.000
_cell.angle_alpha   90.00
_cell.angle_beta   90.00
_cell.angle_gamma   90.00
#
_symmetry.space_group_name_H-M   'P 1'
#
loop_
_entity.id
_entity.type
_entity.pdbx_description
1 polymer ?
#
loop_
_entity_poly.entity_id
_entity_poly.type
_entity_poly.pdbx_seq_one_letter_code
_entity_poly.pdbx_strand_id
1 'polypeptide(L)'
;MPKNAKNKQNGLHATGGGAATQSGTDYQNRVAAWAAVSILAEGNATLLWNLPSHTSFQYIRCETEQPVDDIMISTSDNGFIFIQAKHTISLQKGSDSELASTIKQFVRQFTAYRNTTGNQPWERPLKQTIDRLVLATGTGSSLPIRENLKSVLNRLRTPIPGQSLECAAVNQAEQGALSVICNHISNIWSSEYGEQPTDAEMRQLLSLIWITTLDVDEDGSEEIEAKNLLKSSILRNNNEAEIAWNTLIQVCANFARNRRGGDRSLLQEELLNAGIDLKAPPSYLEDIERLKQYSIVTVNQLADLSAIYVSKSKVKIDRKSTHALKTAAEKESIVVVGEPGAGKSGALYIIPLNKFVFFCKLLYCKSVISALRSQYTEFRIQNRNTV
;
A
#
# COMPACT_ATOMS: atom_id res chain seq x y z
N MET A 1 10.47 27.48 -69.27
CA MET A 1 11.17 27.20 -68.01
C MET A 1 10.17 26.76 -66.98
N PRO A 2 10.16 25.49 -66.52
CA PRO A 2 9.23 25.01 -65.52
C PRO A 2 9.81 25.23 -64.14
N LYS A 3 8.93 25.62 -63.15
CA LYS A 3 9.22 25.91 -61.79
C LYS A 3 9.38 24.59 -61.04
N ASN A 4 10.47 24.45 -60.26
CA ASN A 4 10.76 23.37 -59.35
C ASN A 4 9.72 23.28 -58.23
N ALA A 5 8.99 22.17 -58.13
CA ALA A 5 8.19 21.78 -57.01
C ALA A 5 9.11 21.13 -55.94
N LYS A 6 9.24 21.79 -54.80
CA LYS A 6 9.90 21.21 -53.59
C LYS A 6 8.99 20.13 -53.01
N ASN A 7 9.41 18.88 -53.14
CA ASN A 7 8.87 17.76 -52.37
C ASN A 7 9.12 18.00 -50.86
N LYS A 8 8.05 18.25 -50.09
CA LYS A 8 8.05 18.11 -48.63
C LYS A 8 7.95 16.62 -48.33
N GLN A 9 9.05 16.00 -47.97
CA GLN A 9 9.03 14.73 -47.28
C GLN A 9 8.39 14.97 -45.90
N ASN A 10 7.17 14.47 -45.72
CA ASN A 10 6.55 14.30 -44.41
C ASN A 10 7.34 13.19 -43.67
N GLY A 11 8.23 13.58 -42.76
CA GLY A 11 8.80 12.67 -41.78
C GLY A 11 7.70 12.14 -40.90
N LEU A 12 7.42 10.87 -41.00
CA LEU A 12 6.66 10.12 -39.99
C LEU A 12 7.44 10.21 -38.68
N HIS A 13 7.07 11.13 -37.83
CA HIS A 13 7.49 11.07 -36.41
C HIS A 13 6.83 9.87 -35.78
N ALA A 14 7.60 8.79 -35.64
CA ALA A 14 7.24 7.70 -34.78
C ALA A 14 6.99 8.29 -33.36
N THR A 15 5.76 8.20 -32.88
CA THR A 15 5.36 8.62 -31.54
C THR A 15 5.98 7.66 -30.56
N GLY A 16 7.12 8.00 -29.97
CA GLY A 16 7.82 7.21 -28.93
C GLY A 16 7.08 7.12 -27.59
N GLY A 17 5.81 7.59 -27.52
CA GLY A 17 5.04 7.62 -26.28
C GLY A 17 4.76 6.25 -25.69
N GLY A 18 4.54 5.23 -26.51
CA GLY A 18 4.24 3.87 -26.02
C GLY A 18 5.42 3.22 -25.29
N ALA A 19 6.63 3.33 -25.84
CA ALA A 19 7.84 2.75 -25.23
C ALA A 19 8.22 3.44 -23.92
N ALA A 20 8.08 4.77 -23.84
CA ALA A 20 8.34 5.51 -22.60
C ALA A 20 7.33 5.18 -21.49
N THR A 21 6.05 5.04 -21.83
CA THR A 21 5.01 4.63 -20.87
C THR A 21 5.26 3.22 -20.36
N GLN A 22 5.63 2.28 -21.22
CA GLN A 22 5.92 0.91 -20.85
C GLN A 22 7.16 0.81 -19.94
N SER A 23 8.23 1.56 -20.24
CA SER A 23 9.43 1.64 -19.39
C SER A 23 9.12 2.22 -18.01
N GLY A 24 8.23 3.21 -17.91
CA GLY A 24 7.78 3.75 -16.62
C GLY A 24 7.02 2.73 -15.79
N THR A 25 6.08 2.02 -16.40
CA THR A 25 5.30 0.98 -15.72
C THR A 25 6.16 -0.21 -15.31
N ASP A 26 7.12 -0.62 -16.13
CA ASP A 26 8.05 -1.70 -15.77
C ASP A 26 8.92 -1.30 -14.57
N TYR A 27 9.47 -0.09 -14.58
CA TYR A 27 10.24 0.43 -13.45
C TYR A 27 9.40 0.47 -12.16
N GLN A 28 8.15 0.95 -12.22
CA GLN A 28 7.23 0.95 -11.08
C GLN A 28 7.00 -0.46 -10.51
N ASN A 29 6.79 -1.46 -11.38
CA ASN A 29 6.60 -2.84 -10.96
C ASN A 29 7.87 -3.42 -10.31
N ARG A 30 9.06 -3.08 -10.81
CA ARG A 30 10.35 -3.50 -10.24
C ARG A 30 10.61 -2.84 -8.88
N VAL A 31 10.27 -1.56 -8.70
CA VAL A 31 10.31 -0.87 -7.39
C VAL A 31 9.35 -1.55 -6.40
N ALA A 32 8.16 -1.91 -6.84
CA ALA A 32 7.20 -2.66 -6.01
C ALA A 32 7.73 -4.06 -5.64
N ALA A 33 8.34 -4.77 -6.58
CA ALA A 33 8.96 -6.09 -6.32
C ALA A 33 10.13 -5.98 -5.34
N TRP A 34 10.96 -4.95 -5.43
CA TRP A 34 12.02 -4.65 -4.45
C TRP A 34 11.43 -4.48 -3.03
N ALA A 35 10.35 -3.74 -2.89
CA ALA A 35 9.66 -3.59 -1.61
C ALA A 35 9.04 -4.93 -1.13
N ALA A 36 8.47 -5.73 -2.03
CA ALA A 36 7.94 -7.05 -1.73
C ALA A 36 9.02 -8.03 -1.21
N VAL A 37 10.22 -7.99 -1.78
CA VAL A 37 11.37 -8.77 -1.26
C VAL A 37 11.70 -8.35 0.17
N SER A 38 11.69 -7.05 0.47
CA SER A 38 11.94 -6.54 1.83
C SER A 38 10.87 -7.00 2.83
N ILE A 39 9.60 -7.09 2.41
CA ILE A 39 8.49 -7.65 3.21
C ILE A 39 8.73 -9.16 3.46
N LEU A 40 9.05 -9.92 2.42
CA LEU A 40 9.30 -11.36 2.52
C LEU A 40 10.44 -11.67 3.47
N ALA A 41 11.51 -10.90 3.42
CA ALA A 41 12.70 -11.08 4.24
C ALA A 41 12.55 -10.57 5.69
N GLU A 42 11.43 -9.90 6.02
CA GLU A 42 11.26 -9.21 7.31
C GLU A 42 12.45 -8.28 7.61
N GLY A 43 12.98 -7.67 6.54
CA GLY A 43 14.16 -6.84 6.60
C GLY A 43 13.95 -5.60 7.47
N ASN A 44 14.98 -5.21 8.19
CA ASN A 44 14.97 -3.96 8.94
C ASN A 44 15.08 -2.77 7.98
N ALA A 45 14.01 -1.99 7.86
CA ALA A 45 13.92 -0.82 7.01
C ALA A 45 14.42 0.48 7.69
N THR A 46 14.95 0.41 8.92
CA THR A 46 15.37 1.58 9.71
C THR A 46 16.36 2.49 8.96
N LEU A 47 17.27 1.91 8.19
CA LEU A 47 18.26 2.67 7.42
C LEU A 47 17.64 3.37 6.19
N LEU A 48 16.49 2.89 5.73
CA LEU A 48 15.75 3.53 4.65
C LEU A 48 14.97 4.73 5.24
N TRP A 49 15.16 5.88 4.63
CA TRP A 49 14.40 7.09 4.95
C TRP A 49 14.36 7.47 6.43
N ASN A 50 15.40 7.09 7.19
CA ASN A 50 15.52 7.39 8.63
C ASN A 50 14.24 7.04 9.40
N LEU A 51 13.74 5.81 9.20
CA LEU A 51 12.60 5.28 9.93
C LEU A 51 12.96 4.93 11.37
N PRO A 52 11.97 4.80 12.29
CA PRO A 52 12.23 4.37 13.66
C PRO A 52 13.00 3.05 13.74
N SER A 53 13.70 2.83 14.85
CA SER A 53 14.49 1.62 15.08
C SER A 53 13.59 0.37 14.98
N HIS A 54 14.08 -0.66 14.30
CA HIS A 54 13.39 -1.93 14.10
C HIS A 54 12.12 -1.86 13.23
N THR A 55 11.91 -0.76 12.50
CA THR A 55 10.81 -0.69 11.53
C THR A 55 11.04 -1.71 10.41
N SER A 56 10.01 -2.46 10.08
CA SER A 56 9.96 -3.38 8.94
C SER A 56 8.74 -3.07 8.05
N PHE A 57 8.82 -3.45 6.78
CA PHE A 57 7.68 -3.35 5.87
C PHE A 57 6.74 -4.53 6.12
N GLN A 58 5.42 -4.25 6.17
CA GLN A 58 4.41 -5.25 6.50
C GLN A 58 3.48 -5.57 5.33
N TYR A 59 3.13 -4.56 4.55
CA TYR A 59 2.15 -4.68 3.49
C TYR A 59 2.49 -3.73 2.35
N ILE A 60 2.29 -4.17 1.11
CA ILE A 60 2.41 -3.34 -0.09
C ILE A 60 1.06 -3.24 -0.80
N ARG A 61 0.74 -2.08 -1.35
CA ARG A 61 -0.40 -1.85 -2.23
C ARG A 61 0.05 -1.04 -3.44
N CYS A 62 -0.39 -1.44 -4.63
CA CYS A 62 -0.06 -0.78 -5.88
C CYS A 62 -1.30 -0.12 -6.50
N GLU A 63 -1.11 0.98 -7.26
CA GLU A 63 -2.17 1.76 -7.90
C GLU A 63 -3.29 2.07 -6.90
N THR A 64 -2.94 2.81 -5.85
CA THR A 64 -3.87 3.16 -4.78
C THR A 64 -4.85 4.24 -5.25
N GLU A 65 -5.93 4.47 -4.50
CA GLU A 65 -6.83 5.61 -4.71
C GLU A 65 -6.34 6.88 -4.01
N GLN A 66 -5.13 6.84 -3.46
CA GLN A 66 -4.50 7.98 -2.80
C GLN A 66 -3.90 8.95 -3.81
N PRO A 67 -3.67 10.22 -3.45
CA PRO A 67 -3.01 11.18 -4.34
C PRO A 67 -1.64 10.75 -4.84
N VAL A 68 -0.84 10.07 -4.01
CA VAL A 68 0.36 9.32 -4.43
C VAL A 68 -0.08 7.89 -4.64
N ASP A 69 -0.27 7.52 -5.89
CA ASP A 69 -1.01 6.34 -6.29
C ASP A 69 -0.15 5.13 -6.66
N ASP A 70 1.11 5.29 -7.07
CA ASP A 70 1.91 4.19 -7.60
C ASP A 70 2.08 3.05 -6.58
N ILE A 71 2.66 3.33 -5.40
CA ILE A 71 2.94 2.32 -4.39
C ILE A 71 2.74 2.90 -2.99
N MET A 72 2.06 2.14 -2.13
CA MET A 72 1.97 2.41 -0.69
C MET A 72 2.49 1.21 0.10
N ILE A 73 3.35 1.46 1.08
CA ILE A 73 3.86 0.44 2.00
C ILE A 73 3.41 0.80 3.41
N SER A 74 2.83 -0.16 4.15
CA SER A 74 2.63 -0.02 5.59
C SER A 74 3.82 -0.59 6.35
N THR A 75 4.12 -0.01 7.52
CA THR A 75 5.24 -0.40 8.36
C THR A 75 4.81 -0.92 9.72
N SER A 76 5.68 -1.65 10.41
CA SER A 76 5.40 -2.29 11.70
C SER A 76 5.09 -1.30 12.83
N ASP A 77 5.47 -0.03 12.68
CA ASP A 77 5.18 1.07 13.61
C ASP A 77 3.93 1.88 13.21
N ASN A 78 3.06 1.32 12.37
CA ASN A 78 1.86 1.95 11.83
C ASN A 78 2.13 3.21 11.00
N GLY A 79 3.30 3.31 10.39
CA GLY A 79 3.65 4.32 9.40
C GLY A 79 3.22 3.91 7.99
N PHE A 80 3.21 4.90 7.09
CA PHE A 80 2.91 4.70 5.67
C PHE A 80 3.96 5.39 4.81
N ILE A 81 4.45 4.65 3.83
CA ILE A 81 5.39 5.16 2.84
C ILE A 81 4.65 5.21 1.51
N PHE A 82 4.47 6.41 0.98
CA PHE A 82 3.85 6.67 -0.31
C PHE A 82 4.94 6.92 -1.33
N ILE A 83 5.05 6.07 -2.32
CA ILE A 83 6.13 6.10 -3.31
C ILE A 83 5.56 6.47 -4.67
N GLN A 84 6.09 7.53 -5.27
CA GLN A 84 5.93 7.84 -6.68
C GLN A 84 7.18 7.37 -7.41
N ALA A 85 7.01 6.47 -8.38
CA ALA A 85 8.11 5.88 -9.13
C ALA A 85 8.25 6.58 -10.50
N LYS A 86 9.44 7.06 -10.81
CA LYS A 86 9.78 7.69 -12.10
C LYS A 86 11.13 7.17 -12.58
N HIS A 87 11.13 6.35 -13.64
CA HIS A 87 12.36 5.77 -14.17
C HIS A 87 13.41 6.83 -14.46
N THR A 88 13.01 7.92 -15.14
CA THR A 88 13.84 9.09 -15.37
C THR A 88 13.06 10.36 -15.05
N ILE A 89 13.67 11.28 -14.32
CA ILE A 89 13.08 12.57 -13.99
C ILE A 89 14.17 13.65 -13.97
N SER A 90 13.80 14.87 -14.34
CA SER A 90 14.71 16.00 -14.31
C SER A 90 14.15 17.20 -13.55
N LEU A 91 15.03 18.06 -13.06
CA LEU A 91 14.68 19.28 -12.33
C LEU A 91 14.18 20.34 -13.32
N GLN A 92 12.88 20.31 -13.63
CA GLN A 92 12.24 21.22 -14.57
C GLN A 92 11.36 22.23 -13.85
N LYS A 93 11.33 23.48 -14.37
CA LYS A 93 10.53 24.59 -13.82
C LYS A 93 9.11 24.65 -14.38
N GLY A 94 8.83 23.96 -15.47
CA GLY A 94 7.53 24.00 -16.16
C GLY A 94 6.40 23.38 -15.32
N SER A 95 5.24 23.99 -15.34
CA SER A 95 4.02 23.49 -14.66
C SER A 95 3.56 22.13 -15.18
N ASP A 96 3.88 21.80 -16.42
CA ASP A 96 3.47 20.56 -17.10
C ASP A 96 4.57 19.47 -17.03
N SER A 97 5.62 19.71 -16.23
CA SER A 97 6.71 18.76 -16.05
C SER A 97 6.31 17.57 -15.18
N GLU A 98 7.00 16.44 -15.36
CA GLU A 98 6.84 15.27 -14.49
C GLU A 98 7.14 15.58 -13.03
N LEU A 99 8.12 16.48 -12.77
CA LEU A 99 8.39 16.95 -11.42
C LEU A 99 7.20 17.70 -10.83
N ALA A 100 6.60 18.62 -11.59
CA ALA A 100 5.42 19.36 -11.15
C ALA A 100 4.25 18.40 -10.84
N SER A 101 4.04 17.40 -11.69
CA SER A 101 3.02 16.35 -11.46
C SER A 101 3.30 15.57 -10.19
N THR A 102 4.53 15.12 -9.96
CA THR A 102 4.94 14.42 -8.74
C THR A 102 4.74 15.28 -7.49
N ILE A 103 5.16 16.55 -7.54
CA ILE A 103 4.98 17.48 -6.42
C ILE A 103 3.50 17.74 -6.16
N LYS A 104 2.66 17.78 -7.19
CA LYS A 104 1.21 17.90 -7.05
C LYS A 104 0.61 16.73 -6.26
N GLN A 105 1.04 15.51 -6.56
CA GLN A 105 0.62 14.33 -5.80
C GLN A 105 1.07 14.41 -4.34
N PHE A 106 2.30 14.84 -4.07
CA PHE A 106 2.80 15.01 -2.70
C PHE A 106 2.05 16.10 -1.92
N VAL A 107 1.77 17.26 -2.53
CA VAL A 107 0.97 18.32 -1.90
C VAL A 107 -0.42 17.79 -1.57
N ARG A 108 -1.09 17.11 -2.51
CA ARG A 108 -2.40 16.53 -2.30
C ARG A 108 -2.40 15.46 -1.21
N GLN A 109 -1.40 14.57 -1.18
CA GLN A 109 -1.28 13.55 -0.14
C GLN A 109 -1.07 14.17 1.24
N PHE A 110 -0.27 15.23 1.32
CA PHE A 110 -0.04 15.95 2.57
C PHE A 110 -1.30 16.65 3.10
N THR A 111 -2.12 17.19 2.21
CA THR A 111 -3.30 18.00 2.58
C THR A 111 -4.59 17.19 2.70
N ALA A 112 -4.69 16.02 2.04
CA ALA A 112 -5.92 15.23 1.92
C ALA A 112 -6.62 14.94 3.27
N TYR A 113 -5.86 14.60 4.29
CA TYR A 113 -6.40 14.23 5.61
C TYR A 113 -5.87 15.12 6.73
N ARG A 114 -5.48 16.36 6.41
CA ARG A 114 -4.85 17.28 7.36
C ARG A 114 -5.72 17.60 8.58
N ASN A 115 -7.03 17.74 8.35
CA ASN A 115 -8.01 18.13 9.37
C ASN A 115 -9.09 17.05 9.59
N THR A 116 -8.93 15.87 8.99
CA THR A 116 -9.93 14.79 9.03
C THR A 116 -9.24 13.44 9.14
N THR A 117 -10.01 12.42 9.50
CA THR A 117 -9.61 11.02 9.41
C THR A 117 -10.67 10.28 8.60
N GLY A 118 -10.23 9.42 7.69
CA GLY A 118 -11.13 8.56 6.93
C GLY A 118 -11.33 7.19 7.58
N ASN A 119 -11.81 6.24 6.80
CA ASN A 119 -12.13 4.89 7.25
C ASN A 119 -10.93 3.92 7.21
N GLN A 120 -9.90 4.27 6.45
CA GLN A 120 -8.71 3.44 6.30
C GLN A 120 -7.60 3.92 7.24
N PRO A 121 -6.70 3.02 7.68
CA PRO A 121 -5.62 3.39 8.61
C PRO A 121 -4.68 4.49 8.08
N TRP A 122 -4.52 4.59 6.75
CA TRP A 122 -3.69 5.61 6.10
C TRP A 122 -4.43 6.93 5.84
N GLU A 123 -5.74 6.99 6.03
CA GLU A 123 -6.57 8.20 5.86
C GLU A 123 -6.53 9.07 7.12
N ARG A 124 -5.36 9.57 7.43
CA ARG A 124 -5.04 10.42 8.58
C ARG A 124 -3.95 11.44 8.25
N PRO A 125 -3.77 12.49 9.06
CA PRO A 125 -2.64 13.40 8.91
C PRO A 125 -1.30 12.66 8.91
N LEU A 126 -0.39 13.05 8.00
CA LEU A 126 0.94 12.47 7.91
C LEU A 126 1.80 12.87 9.11
N LYS A 127 2.51 11.91 9.68
CA LYS A 127 3.41 12.07 10.83
C LYS A 127 4.86 11.98 10.37
N GLN A 128 5.64 13.04 10.55
CA GLN A 128 7.05 13.10 10.14
C GLN A 128 7.92 11.98 10.74
N THR A 129 7.54 11.45 11.91
CA THR A 129 8.29 10.40 12.58
C THR A 129 8.21 9.05 11.89
N ILE A 130 7.06 8.72 11.26
CA ILE A 130 6.77 7.37 10.73
C ILE A 130 6.33 7.35 9.27
N ASP A 131 5.84 8.47 8.71
CA ASP A 131 5.35 8.52 7.33
C ASP A 131 6.37 9.16 6.39
N ARG A 132 6.35 8.76 5.11
CA ARG A 132 7.24 9.28 4.06
C ARG A 132 6.50 9.49 2.75
N LEU A 133 6.92 10.53 2.02
CA LEU A 133 6.59 10.77 0.62
C LEU A 133 7.87 10.55 -0.19
N VAL A 134 7.93 9.50 -0.98
CA VAL A 134 9.17 9.07 -1.64
C VAL A 134 9.05 9.24 -3.14
N LEU A 135 9.97 9.99 -3.74
CA LEU A 135 10.26 9.91 -5.16
C LEU A 135 11.33 8.85 -5.37
N ALA A 136 10.90 7.67 -5.84
CA ALA A 136 11.81 6.62 -6.31
C ALA A 136 12.18 6.88 -7.76
N THR A 137 13.48 6.92 -8.06
CA THR A 137 13.95 7.27 -9.39
C THR A 137 15.14 6.41 -9.81
N GLY A 138 15.24 6.09 -11.11
CA GLY A 138 16.35 5.35 -11.67
C GLY A 138 17.63 6.18 -11.80
N THR A 139 18.73 5.50 -12.11
CA THR A 139 20.07 6.09 -12.27
C THR A 139 20.16 7.08 -13.43
N GLY A 140 19.27 6.97 -14.42
CA GLY A 140 19.16 7.90 -15.57
C GLY A 140 18.59 9.28 -15.22
N SER A 141 18.09 9.50 -14.02
CA SER A 141 17.56 10.79 -13.58
C SER A 141 18.67 11.83 -13.38
N SER A 142 18.30 13.11 -13.54
CA SER A 142 19.26 14.21 -13.51
C SER A 142 19.96 14.36 -12.14
N LEU A 143 21.26 14.70 -12.13
CA LEU A 143 22.03 14.98 -10.92
C LEU A 143 21.38 16.04 -10.01
N PRO A 144 20.78 17.15 -10.53
CA PRO A 144 20.06 18.08 -9.69
C PRO A 144 18.95 17.46 -8.84
N ILE A 145 18.30 16.40 -9.30
CA ILE A 145 17.31 15.65 -8.52
C ILE A 145 18.01 14.71 -7.53
N ARG A 146 18.87 13.83 -8.04
CA ARG A 146 19.47 12.74 -7.29
C ARG A 146 20.45 13.18 -6.19
N GLU A 147 21.10 14.33 -6.39
CA GLU A 147 22.12 14.83 -5.48
C GLU A 147 21.73 16.16 -4.84
N ASN A 148 21.52 17.22 -5.63
CA ASN A 148 21.33 18.56 -5.07
C ASN A 148 20.02 18.66 -4.27
N LEU A 149 18.89 18.29 -4.86
CA LEU A 149 17.60 18.32 -4.17
C LEU A 149 17.56 17.35 -2.99
N LYS A 150 18.09 16.13 -3.16
CA LYS A 150 18.22 15.13 -2.08
C LYS A 150 19.02 15.67 -0.91
N SER A 151 20.17 16.32 -1.15
CA SER A 151 21.04 16.89 -0.10
C SER A 151 20.35 18.01 0.68
N VAL A 152 19.64 18.91 -0.03
CA VAL A 152 18.87 19.98 0.60
C VAL A 152 17.76 19.42 1.49
N LEU A 153 16.97 18.47 0.97
CA LEU A 153 15.88 17.83 1.73
C LEU A 153 16.42 17.10 2.96
N ASN A 154 17.59 16.46 2.88
CA ASN A 154 18.23 15.79 4.02
C ASN A 154 18.58 16.81 5.12
N ARG A 155 19.12 17.98 4.77
CA ARG A 155 19.45 19.02 5.76
C ARG A 155 18.19 19.65 6.38
N LEU A 156 17.11 19.81 5.62
CA LEU A 156 15.83 20.33 6.13
C LEU A 156 15.20 19.45 7.22
N ARG A 157 15.53 18.15 7.26
CA ARG A 157 15.03 17.22 8.29
C ARG A 157 15.69 17.41 9.65
N THR A 158 16.86 18.05 9.68
CA THR A 158 17.56 18.38 10.92
C THR A 158 17.62 19.92 11.06
N PRO A 159 16.47 20.58 11.31
CA PRO A 159 16.41 22.02 11.29
C PRO A 159 17.21 22.63 12.46
N ILE A 160 17.96 23.67 12.16
CA ILE A 160 18.54 24.54 13.21
C ILE A 160 17.48 25.60 13.56
N PRO A 161 17.09 25.72 14.83
CA PRO A 161 16.07 26.70 15.22
C PRO A 161 16.41 28.13 14.75
N GLY A 162 15.40 28.80 14.17
CA GLY A 162 15.55 30.20 13.70
C GLY A 162 16.19 30.38 12.34
N GLN A 163 16.59 29.30 11.64
CA GLN A 163 17.12 29.42 10.27
C GLN A 163 15.99 29.41 9.23
N SER A 164 16.15 30.20 8.16
CA SER A 164 15.27 30.19 6.99
C SER A 164 15.46 28.89 6.17
N LEU A 165 14.52 28.60 5.25
CA LEU A 165 14.61 27.42 4.37
C LEU A 165 15.85 27.46 3.49
N GLU A 166 16.24 28.65 3.02
CA GLU A 166 17.38 28.88 2.12
C GLU A 166 18.71 28.44 2.74
N CYS A 167 18.83 28.49 4.08
CA CYS A 167 20.02 28.04 4.78
C CYS A 167 20.33 26.55 4.62
N ALA A 168 19.35 25.77 4.17
CA ALA A 168 19.57 24.34 3.87
C ALA A 168 20.38 24.12 2.58
N ALA A 169 20.46 25.12 1.69
CA ALA A 169 21.20 25.05 0.43
C ALA A 169 22.58 25.72 0.61
N VAL A 170 23.65 24.95 0.47
CA VAL A 170 25.02 25.42 0.73
C VAL A 170 25.76 25.92 -0.52
N ASN A 171 25.19 25.71 -1.72
CA ASN A 171 25.77 26.17 -2.98
C ASN A 171 24.66 26.57 -3.98
N GLN A 172 25.06 27.19 -5.10
CA GLN A 172 24.14 27.72 -6.10
C GLN A 172 23.27 26.62 -6.74
N ALA A 173 23.79 25.42 -6.99
CA ALA A 173 23.04 24.32 -7.57
C ALA A 173 21.93 23.84 -6.62
N GLU A 174 22.22 23.74 -5.34
CA GLU A 174 21.26 23.40 -4.30
C GLU A 174 20.20 24.49 -4.08
N GLN A 175 20.62 25.78 -4.12
CA GLN A 175 19.71 26.92 -4.07
C GLN A 175 18.73 26.88 -5.26
N GLY A 176 19.24 26.59 -6.46
CA GLY A 176 18.42 26.38 -7.64
C GLY A 176 17.42 25.24 -7.48
N ALA A 177 17.86 24.10 -6.92
CA ALA A 177 16.99 22.95 -6.69
C ALA A 177 15.90 23.23 -5.64
N LEU A 178 16.26 23.88 -4.52
CA LEU A 178 15.31 24.29 -3.51
C LEU A 178 14.28 25.28 -4.06
N SER A 179 14.72 26.28 -4.79
CA SER A 179 13.83 27.27 -5.41
C SER A 179 12.82 26.62 -6.35
N VAL A 180 13.23 25.66 -7.16
CA VAL A 180 12.32 24.95 -8.09
C VAL A 180 11.25 24.18 -7.33
N ILE A 181 11.61 23.39 -6.31
CA ILE A 181 10.63 22.61 -5.57
C ILE A 181 9.67 23.51 -4.76
N CYS A 182 10.17 24.55 -4.10
CA CYS A 182 9.34 25.50 -3.36
C CYS A 182 8.36 26.23 -4.30
N ASN A 183 8.80 26.64 -5.50
CA ASN A 183 7.94 27.30 -6.48
C ASN A 183 6.83 26.33 -6.96
N HIS A 184 7.15 25.05 -7.23
CA HIS A 184 6.12 24.07 -7.57
C HIS A 184 5.11 23.91 -6.44
N ILE A 185 5.56 23.71 -5.19
CA ILE A 185 4.67 23.56 -4.04
C ILE A 185 3.76 24.80 -3.92
N SER A 186 4.33 26.01 -3.94
CA SER A 186 3.57 27.26 -3.79
C SER A 186 2.53 27.45 -4.88
N ASN A 187 2.91 27.21 -6.14
CA ASN A 187 1.99 27.33 -7.28
C ASN A 187 0.84 26.32 -7.23
N ILE A 188 1.14 25.07 -6.89
CA ILE A 188 0.14 24.02 -6.77
C ILE A 188 -0.78 24.30 -5.59
N TRP A 189 -0.23 24.68 -4.44
CA TRP A 189 -1.01 25.00 -3.24
C TRP A 189 -1.96 26.16 -3.51
N SER A 190 -1.47 27.27 -4.10
CA SER A 190 -2.34 28.39 -4.47
C SER A 190 -3.40 28.01 -5.48
N SER A 191 -3.07 27.22 -6.48
CA SER A 191 -4.02 26.78 -7.50
C SER A 191 -5.13 25.88 -6.93
N GLU A 192 -4.83 25.06 -5.93
CA GLU A 192 -5.80 24.10 -5.39
C GLU A 192 -6.55 24.61 -4.15
N TYR A 193 -5.94 25.48 -3.36
CA TYR A 193 -6.52 25.94 -2.07
C TYR A 193 -6.75 27.44 -2.00
N GLY A 194 -6.31 28.21 -3.00
CA GLY A 194 -6.52 29.66 -3.06
C GLY A 194 -5.62 30.48 -2.14
N GLU A 195 -4.70 29.85 -1.42
CA GLU A 195 -3.77 30.48 -0.46
C GLU A 195 -2.34 29.95 -0.66
N GLN A 196 -1.35 30.63 -0.08
CA GLN A 196 0.02 30.16 -0.05
C GLN A 196 0.23 29.27 1.18
N PRO A 197 1.10 28.24 1.11
CA PRO A 197 1.49 27.51 2.29
C PRO A 197 2.27 28.42 3.24
N THR A 198 2.04 28.30 4.52
CA THR A 198 2.87 28.93 5.54
C THR A 198 4.28 28.33 5.55
N ASP A 199 5.27 29.04 6.09
CA ASP A 199 6.65 28.52 6.24
C ASP A 199 6.69 27.21 7.03
N ALA A 200 5.82 27.06 8.02
CA ALA A 200 5.72 25.83 8.82
C ALA A 200 5.21 24.66 7.97
N GLU A 201 4.20 24.86 7.15
CA GLU A 201 3.63 23.86 6.25
C GLU A 201 4.62 23.47 5.15
N MET A 202 5.29 24.45 4.56
CA MET A 202 6.33 24.21 3.58
C MET A 202 7.45 23.33 4.16
N ARG A 203 7.94 23.67 5.36
CA ARG A 203 8.96 22.87 6.07
C ARG A 203 8.46 21.47 6.38
N GLN A 204 7.25 21.34 6.87
CA GLN A 204 6.65 20.05 7.21
C GLN A 204 6.54 19.16 5.98
N LEU A 205 6.03 19.69 4.86
CA LEU A 205 5.95 18.95 3.62
C LEU A 205 7.32 18.54 3.08
N LEU A 206 8.27 19.50 2.99
CA LEU A 206 9.63 19.22 2.52
C LEU A 206 10.36 18.18 3.36
N SER A 207 10.12 18.15 4.68
CA SER A 207 10.72 17.16 5.56
C SER A 207 10.19 15.74 5.37
N LEU A 208 8.96 15.60 4.88
CA LEU A 208 8.34 14.31 4.53
C LEU A 208 8.84 13.77 3.19
N ILE A 209 9.30 14.65 2.27
CA ILE A 209 9.73 14.25 0.93
C ILE A 209 11.12 13.65 0.96
N TRP A 210 11.27 12.46 0.37
CA TRP A 210 12.52 11.73 0.20
C TRP A 210 12.78 11.46 -1.28
N ILE A 211 14.03 11.52 -1.68
CA ILE A 211 14.47 11.13 -3.02
C ILE A 211 15.38 9.93 -2.87
N THR A 212 15.01 8.85 -3.53
CA THR A 212 15.74 7.58 -3.50
C THR A 212 16.04 7.14 -4.91
N THR A 213 17.30 6.95 -5.22
CA THR A 213 17.71 6.32 -6.47
C THR A 213 17.69 4.81 -6.25
N LEU A 214 16.92 4.09 -7.06
CA LEU A 214 16.82 2.63 -7.04
C LEU A 214 17.19 2.11 -8.43
N ASP A 215 18.29 1.40 -8.51
CA ASP A 215 18.76 0.74 -9.74
C ASP A 215 18.19 -0.68 -9.79
N VAL A 216 16.89 -0.76 -10.06
CA VAL A 216 16.14 -2.02 -10.18
C VAL A 216 16.01 -2.50 -11.63
N ASP A 217 16.72 -1.86 -12.56
CA ASP A 217 16.84 -2.31 -13.94
C ASP A 217 17.60 -3.65 -14.01
N GLU A 218 17.63 -4.28 -15.17
CA GLU A 218 18.33 -5.55 -15.36
C GLU A 218 19.81 -5.41 -14.99
N ASP A 219 20.29 -6.28 -14.09
CA ASP A 219 21.62 -6.25 -13.48
C ASP A 219 21.93 -4.98 -12.64
N GLY A 220 20.93 -4.21 -12.26
CA GLY A 220 21.07 -3.08 -11.36
C GLY A 220 21.42 -3.47 -9.94
N SER A 221 22.04 -2.55 -9.18
CA SER A 221 22.54 -2.83 -7.83
C SER A 221 21.44 -3.28 -6.86
N GLU A 222 20.30 -2.63 -6.87
CA GLU A 222 19.16 -2.94 -5.99
C GLU A 222 18.43 -4.22 -6.44
N GLU A 223 18.42 -4.55 -7.74
CA GLU A 223 17.93 -5.84 -8.23
C GLU A 223 18.83 -6.98 -7.74
N ILE A 224 20.15 -6.83 -7.88
CA ILE A 224 21.14 -7.82 -7.41
C ILE A 224 21.01 -8.03 -5.90
N GLU A 225 20.89 -6.94 -5.14
CA GLU A 225 20.70 -7.01 -3.69
C GLU A 225 19.39 -7.72 -3.31
N ALA A 226 18.28 -7.41 -3.99
CA ALA A 226 17.00 -8.09 -3.80
C ALA A 226 17.10 -9.60 -4.09
N LYS A 227 17.73 -10.00 -5.20
CA LYS A 227 17.98 -11.41 -5.53
C LYS A 227 18.86 -12.10 -4.47
N ASN A 228 19.87 -11.42 -3.95
CA ASN A 228 20.71 -11.96 -2.87
C ASN A 228 19.94 -12.13 -1.57
N LEU A 229 19.04 -11.20 -1.25
CA LEU A 229 18.16 -11.28 -0.08
C LEU A 229 17.16 -12.45 -0.22
N LEU A 230 16.60 -12.66 -1.42
CA LEU A 230 15.80 -13.87 -1.72
C LEU A 230 16.59 -15.15 -1.46
N LYS A 231 17.81 -15.27 -1.99
CA LYS A 231 18.68 -16.45 -1.79
C LYS A 231 18.98 -16.72 -0.31
N SER A 232 19.35 -15.67 0.43
CA SER A 232 19.80 -15.81 1.81
C SER A 232 18.65 -16.11 2.79
N SER A 233 17.47 -15.48 2.59
CA SER A 233 16.42 -15.46 3.61
C SER A 233 15.16 -16.24 3.23
N ILE A 234 14.83 -16.37 1.94
CA ILE A 234 13.50 -16.83 1.51
C ILE A 234 13.54 -18.18 0.81
N LEU A 235 14.42 -18.32 -0.18
CA LEU A 235 14.44 -19.48 -1.08
C LEU A 235 15.17 -20.67 -0.47
N ARG A 236 14.61 -21.87 -0.61
CA ARG A 236 15.30 -23.10 -0.26
C ARG A 236 16.36 -23.44 -1.30
N ASN A 237 16.05 -23.20 -2.58
CA ASN A 237 16.96 -23.38 -3.70
C ASN A 237 17.41 -22.02 -4.23
N ASN A 238 18.69 -21.68 -4.03
CA ASN A 238 19.25 -20.39 -4.44
C ASN A 238 19.22 -20.15 -5.97
N ASN A 239 19.13 -21.22 -6.78
CA ASN A 239 19.07 -21.11 -8.24
C ASN A 239 17.73 -20.56 -8.73
N GLU A 240 16.72 -20.50 -7.88
CA GLU A 240 15.38 -19.99 -8.21
C GLU A 240 15.25 -18.47 -8.03
N ALA A 241 16.32 -17.77 -7.62
CA ALA A 241 16.24 -16.33 -7.31
C ALA A 241 15.80 -15.47 -8.50
N GLU A 242 16.24 -15.80 -9.69
CA GLU A 242 15.82 -15.10 -10.91
C GLU A 242 14.34 -15.31 -11.20
N ILE A 243 13.88 -16.55 -11.08
CA ILE A 243 12.46 -16.90 -11.28
C ILE A 243 11.61 -16.22 -10.20
N ALA A 244 12.06 -16.24 -8.95
CA ALA A 244 11.35 -15.60 -7.83
C ALA A 244 11.24 -14.07 -8.02
N TRP A 245 12.31 -13.41 -8.43
CA TRP A 245 12.32 -11.99 -8.74
C TRP A 245 11.31 -11.64 -9.84
N ASN A 246 11.39 -12.34 -10.99
CA ASN A 246 10.48 -12.13 -12.10
C ASN A 246 9.02 -12.44 -11.73
N THR A 247 8.78 -13.46 -10.89
CA THR A 247 7.46 -13.76 -10.35
C THR A 247 6.94 -12.59 -9.51
N LEU A 248 7.74 -12.02 -8.62
CA LEU A 248 7.34 -10.86 -7.81
C LEU A 248 7.03 -9.63 -8.65
N ILE A 249 7.78 -9.36 -9.74
CA ILE A 249 7.46 -8.30 -10.69
C ILE A 249 6.05 -8.53 -11.29
N GLN A 250 5.74 -9.76 -11.71
CA GLN A 250 4.42 -10.09 -12.27
C GLN A 250 3.30 -9.99 -11.21
N VAL A 251 3.56 -10.40 -9.97
CA VAL A 251 2.63 -10.26 -8.85
C VAL A 251 2.33 -8.78 -8.59
N CYS A 252 3.37 -7.93 -8.54
CA CYS A 252 3.20 -6.49 -8.36
C CYS A 252 2.47 -5.83 -9.55
N ALA A 253 2.75 -6.25 -10.78
CA ALA A 253 2.00 -5.81 -11.96
C ALA A 253 0.52 -6.22 -11.89
N ASN A 254 0.21 -7.40 -11.34
CA ASN A 254 -1.16 -7.84 -11.10
C ASN A 254 -1.83 -7.04 -9.96
N PHE A 255 -1.09 -6.71 -8.90
CA PHE A 255 -1.59 -5.81 -7.85
C PHE A 255 -1.92 -4.44 -8.41
N ALA A 256 -1.05 -3.85 -9.23
CA ALA A 256 -1.30 -2.56 -9.89
C ALA A 256 -2.56 -2.61 -10.77
N ARG A 257 -2.66 -3.60 -11.65
CA ARG A 257 -3.83 -3.75 -12.56
C ARG A 257 -5.16 -3.88 -11.82
N ASN A 258 -5.15 -4.54 -10.65
CA ASN A 258 -6.35 -4.82 -9.86
C ASN A 258 -6.50 -3.88 -8.65
N ARG A 259 -5.63 -2.88 -8.49
CA ARG A 259 -5.59 -1.96 -7.33
C ARG A 259 -5.58 -2.72 -6.00
N ARG A 260 -4.73 -3.73 -5.92
CA ARG A 260 -4.61 -4.64 -4.77
C ARG A 260 -3.26 -4.48 -4.09
N GLY A 261 -3.09 -5.26 -3.06
CA GLY A 261 -1.83 -5.39 -2.35
C GLY A 261 -1.74 -6.72 -1.65
N GLY A 262 -0.61 -6.94 -0.98
CA GLY A 262 -0.36 -8.16 -0.25
C GLY A 262 0.59 -7.95 0.92
N ASP A 263 0.46 -8.79 1.91
CA ASP A 263 1.40 -8.97 3.00
C ASP A 263 2.38 -10.12 2.70
N ARG A 264 3.20 -10.43 3.67
CA ARG A 264 4.19 -11.52 3.55
C ARG A 264 3.56 -12.86 3.20
N SER A 265 2.43 -13.19 3.81
CA SER A 265 1.78 -14.50 3.61
C SER A 265 1.27 -14.65 2.19
N LEU A 266 0.63 -13.61 1.65
CA LEU A 266 0.15 -13.62 0.26
C LEU A 266 1.32 -13.66 -0.73
N LEU A 267 2.39 -12.90 -0.50
CA LEU A 267 3.58 -12.93 -1.36
C LEU A 267 4.24 -14.32 -1.36
N GLN A 268 4.29 -15.00 -0.21
CA GLN A 268 4.79 -16.38 -0.10
C GLN A 268 3.88 -17.36 -0.85
N GLU A 269 2.56 -17.20 -0.75
CA GLU A 269 1.58 -18.03 -1.47
C GLU A 269 1.74 -17.87 -2.98
N GLU A 270 1.92 -16.65 -3.48
CA GLU A 270 2.15 -16.40 -4.91
C GLU A 270 3.45 -17.06 -5.42
N LEU A 271 4.53 -17.04 -4.62
CA LEU A 271 5.78 -17.73 -4.97
C LEU A 271 5.59 -19.26 -4.97
N LEU A 272 4.89 -19.82 -3.98
CA LEU A 272 4.59 -21.26 -3.93
C LEU A 272 3.70 -21.69 -5.12
N ASN A 273 2.71 -20.88 -5.49
CA ASN A 273 1.85 -21.13 -6.66
C ASN A 273 2.65 -21.12 -7.97
N ALA A 274 3.75 -20.37 -8.03
CA ALA A 274 4.70 -20.40 -9.14
C ALA A 274 5.68 -21.59 -9.08
N GLY A 275 5.56 -22.49 -8.11
CA GLY A 275 6.41 -23.68 -7.95
C GLY A 275 7.76 -23.41 -7.29
N ILE A 276 7.92 -22.26 -6.61
CA ILE A 276 9.17 -21.88 -5.94
C ILE A 276 9.17 -22.40 -4.51
N ASP A 277 10.22 -23.14 -4.11
CA ASP A 277 10.32 -23.73 -2.78
C ASP A 277 10.90 -22.75 -1.75
N LEU A 278 10.17 -22.54 -0.65
CA LEU A 278 10.51 -21.57 0.39
C LEU A 278 11.10 -22.24 1.63
N LYS A 279 12.00 -21.53 2.35
CA LYS A 279 12.59 -21.99 3.63
C LYS A 279 11.54 -22.11 4.73
N ALA A 280 10.60 -21.19 4.77
CA ALA A 280 9.51 -21.18 5.75
C ALA A 280 8.16 -21.12 5.04
N PRO A 281 7.16 -21.93 5.44
CA PRO A 281 5.83 -21.83 4.90
C PRO A 281 5.18 -20.51 5.33
N PRO A 282 4.10 -20.08 4.65
CA PRO A 282 3.32 -18.92 5.06
C PRO A 282 2.85 -19.07 6.51
N SER A 283 2.96 -18.01 7.29
CA SER A 283 2.45 -17.96 8.65
C SER A 283 1.20 -17.09 8.70
N TYR A 284 0.07 -17.69 8.93
CA TYR A 284 -1.22 -16.97 9.03
C TYR A 284 -1.53 -16.47 10.45
N LEU A 285 -0.54 -16.45 11.35
CA LEU A 285 -0.76 -16.05 12.76
C LEU A 285 -1.29 -14.62 12.89
N GLU A 286 -0.77 -13.68 12.09
CA GLU A 286 -1.24 -12.30 12.08
C GLU A 286 -2.67 -12.17 11.53
N ASP A 287 -3.00 -12.90 10.48
CA ASP A 287 -4.34 -12.91 9.91
C ASP A 287 -5.35 -13.52 10.88
N ILE A 288 -4.95 -14.59 11.57
CA ILE A 288 -5.74 -15.19 12.65
C ILE A 288 -5.98 -14.16 13.77
N GLU A 289 -4.97 -13.39 14.15
CA GLU A 289 -5.13 -12.38 15.20
C GLU A 289 -6.01 -11.21 14.74
N ARG A 290 -5.84 -10.71 13.51
CA ARG A 290 -6.75 -9.70 12.91
C ARG A 290 -8.19 -10.20 12.85
N LEU A 291 -8.41 -11.45 12.45
CA LEU A 291 -9.73 -12.06 12.42
C LEU A 291 -10.32 -12.21 13.84
N LYS A 292 -9.52 -12.52 14.84
CA LYS A 292 -9.96 -12.53 16.25
C LYS A 292 -10.40 -11.14 16.70
N GLN A 293 -9.61 -10.10 16.43
CA GLN A 293 -9.95 -8.72 16.77
C GLN A 293 -11.25 -8.27 16.07
N TYR A 294 -11.38 -8.54 14.77
CA TYR A 294 -12.61 -8.27 14.03
C TYR A 294 -13.81 -9.00 14.63
N SER A 295 -13.62 -10.26 15.01
CA SER A 295 -14.67 -11.09 15.64
C SER A 295 -15.10 -10.52 16.99
N ILE A 296 -14.16 -10.04 17.81
CA ILE A 296 -14.45 -9.38 19.10
C ILE A 296 -15.32 -8.13 18.90
N VAL A 297 -14.93 -7.26 17.94
CA VAL A 297 -15.71 -6.06 17.62
C VAL A 297 -17.11 -6.42 17.15
N THR A 298 -17.22 -7.40 16.26
CA THR A 298 -18.51 -7.85 15.75
C THR A 298 -19.40 -8.44 16.84
N VAL A 299 -18.84 -9.25 17.74
CA VAL A 299 -19.57 -9.82 18.88
C VAL A 299 -20.04 -8.74 19.84
N ASN A 300 -19.21 -7.74 20.12
CA ASN A 300 -19.62 -6.62 20.97
C ASN A 300 -20.80 -5.83 20.34
N GLN A 301 -20.81 -5.63 19.04
CA GLN A 301 -21.94 -5.04 18.31
C GLN A 301 -23.21 -5.91 18.38
N LEU A 302 -23.07 -7.23 18.47
CA LEU A 302 -24.19 -8.16 18.63
C LEU A 302 -24.71 -8.22 20.06
N ALA A 303 -23.97 -7.75 21.05
CA ALA A 303 -24.36 -7.74 22.46
C ALA A 303 -25.69 -7.04 22.69
N ASP A 304 -25.90 -5.92 22.01
CA ASP A 304 -27.14 -5.13 22.11
C ASP A 304 -28.33 -5.83 21.47
N LEU A 305 -28.10 -6.72 20.51
CA LEU A 305 -29.13 -7.53 19.84
C LEU A 305 -29.45 -8.82 20.57
N SER A 306 -28.74 -9.15 21.64
CA SER A 306 -28.87 -10.43 22.39
C SER A 306 -29.97 -10.41 23.44
N ALA A 307 -30.54 -9.25 23.74
CA ALA A 307 -31.55 -9.10 24.78
C ALA A 307 -32.62 -8.09 24.37
N ILE A 308 -33.79 -8.21 24.97
CA ILE A 308 -34.91 -7.27 24.83
C ILE A 308 -34.95 -6.40 26.09
N TYR A 309 -35.12 -5.09 25.90
CA TYR A 309 -35.32 -4.17 27.00
C TYR A 309 -36.82 -4.03 27.29
N VAL A 310 -37.25 -4.40 28.50
CA VAL A 310 -38.61 -4.20 28.97
C VAL A 310 -38.54 -3.23 30.15
N SER A 311 -39.07 -2.01 29.95
CA SER A 311 -39.08 -0.91 30.93
C SER A 311 -37.70 -0.54 31.39
N LYS A 312 -36.71 -0.74 31.43
CA LYS A 312 -35.30 -0.53 31.88
C LYS A 312 -34.56 -1.82 32.25
N SER A 313 -35.26 -2.96 32.19
CA SER A 313 -34.65 -4.25 32.54
C SER A 313 -34.25 -5.00 31.28
N LYS A 314 -33.01 -5.51 31.24
CA LYS A 314 -32.48 -6.31 30.15
C LYS A 314 -32.97 -7.77 30.35
N VAL A 315 -33.85 -8.21 29.44
CA VAL A 315 -34.41 -9.59 29.51
C VAL A 315 -33.74 -10.44 28.42
N LYS A 316 -33.16 -11.53 28.83
CA LYS A 316 -32.54 -12.52 27.95
C LYS A 316 -33.52 -13.63 27.64
N ILE A 317 -33.82 -13.87 26.38
CA ILE A 317 -34.72 -14.96 25.99
C ILE A 317 -33.90 -16.22 25.79
N ASP A 318 -34.14 -17.21 26.61
CA ASP A 318 -33.54 -18.54 26.47
C ASP A 318 -34.31 -19.32 25.37
N ARG A 319 -33.59 -19.87 24.42
CA ARG A 319 -34.14 -20.57 23.25
C ARG A 319 -33.52 -21.95 23.13
N LYS A 320 -34.35 -22.97 22.87
CA LYS A 320 -33.87 -24.35 22.58
C LYS A 320 -32.84 -24.38 21.45
N SER A 321 -33.03 -23.53 20.40
CA SER A 321 -32.11 -23.39 19.31
C SER A 321 -30.73 -22.88 19.73
N THR A 322 -30.63 -22.06 20.77
CA THR A 322 -29.35 -21.57 21.30
C THR A 322 -28.56 -22.69 21.96
N HIS A 323 -29.23 -23.58 22.69
CA HIS A 323 -28.58 -24.74 23.30
C HIS A 323 -28.10 -25.73 22.24
N ALA A 324 -28.93 -26.03 21.25
CA ALA A 324 -28.54 -26.88 20.12
C ALA A 324 -27.32 -26.32 19.34
N LEU A 325 -27.32 -25.00 19.09
CA LEU A 325 -26.23 -24.31 18.42
C LEU A 325 -24.92 -24.39 19.25
N LYS A 326 -25.00 -24.20 20.55
CA LYS A 326 -23.84 -24.28 21.43
C LYS A 326 -23.23 -25.70 21.43
N THR A 327 -24.04 -26.72 21.49
CA THR A 327 -23.59 -28.13 21.51
C THR A 327 -22.99 -28.50 20.12
N ALA A 328 -23.57 -28.04 19.04
CA ALA A 328 -23.03 -28.28 17.71
C ALA A 328 -21.71 -27.54 17.48
N ALA A 329 -21.57 -26.27 17.95
CA ALA A 329 -20.35 -25.47 17.85
C ALA A 329 -19.15 -26.06 18.62
N GLU A 330 -19.41 -27.01 19.53
CA GLU A 330 -18.33 -27.73 20.24
C GLU A 330 -17.69 -28.82 19.38
N LYS A 331 -18.38 -29.28 18.35
CA LYS A 331 -17.98 -30.44 17.55
C LYS A 331 -17.54 -30.11 16.14
N GLU A 332 -18.11 -29.07 15.54
CA GLU A 332 -17.92 -28.77 14.11
C GLU A 332 -18.15 -27.29 13.80
N SER A 333 -17.76 -26.89 12.57
CA SER A 333 -18.05 -25.57 12.02
C SER A 333 -19.52 -25.46 11.65
N ILE A 334 -20.19 -24.35 12.00
CA ILE A 334 -21.62 -24.17 11.84
C ILE A 334 -21.95 -22.98 10.97
N VAL A 335 -22.91 -23.15 10.07
CA VAL A 335 -23.56 -22.06 9.33
C VAL A 335 -24.99 -21.90 9.84
N VAL A 336 -25.32 -20.72 10.39
CA VAL A 336 -26.66 -20.42 10.90
C VAL A 336 -27.48 -19.75 9.80
N VAL A 337 -28.49 -20.45 9.31
CA VAL A 337 -29.42 -19.99 8.25
C VAL A 337 -30.81 -19.76 8.85
N GLY A 338 -31.52 -18.73 8.37
CA GLY A 338 -32.89 -18.44 8.80
C GLY A 338 -33.36 -17.09 8.26
N GLU A 339 -34.65 -16.82 8.36
CA GLU A 339 -35.27 -15.60 7.86
C GLU A 339 -34.77 -14.33 8.60
N PRO A 340 -34.85 -13.14 7.97
CA PRO A 340 -34.63 -11.88 8.65
C PRO A 340 -35.49 -11.77 9.91
N GLY A 341 -34.91 -11.28 11.02
CA GLY A 341 -35.65 -11.14 12.29
C GLY A 341 -35.72 -12.41 13.16
N ALA A 342 -35.30 -13.58 12.67
CA ALA A 342 -35.35 -14.86 13.44
C ALA A 342 -34.43 -14.89 14.69
N GLY A 343 -33.70 -13.81 14.99
CA GLY A 343 -32.84 -13.69 16.18
C GLY A 343 -31.50 -14.44 16.06
N LYS A 344 -31.01 -14.71 14.84
CA LYS A 344 -29.73 -15.38 14.59
C LYS A 344 -28.55 -14.67 15.26
N SER A 345 -28.48 -13.36 15.13
CA SER A 345 -27.41 -12.55 15.73
C SER A 345 -27.35 -12.66 17.26
N GLY A 346 -28.51 -12.64 17.92
CA GLY A 346 -28.60 -12.85 19.37
C GLY A 346 -28.23 -14.26 19.80
N ALA A 347 -28.56 -15.29 19.00
CA ALA A 347 -28.16 -16.67 19.29
C ALA A 347 -26.64 -16.86 19.16
N LEU A 348 -26.02 -16.25 18.15
CA LEU A 348 -24.57 -16.31 17.94
C LEU A 348 -23.78 -15.60 19.05
N TYR A 349 -24.30 -14.53 19.65
CA TYR A 349 -23.64 -13.83 20.75
C TYR A 349 -23.45 -14.71 22.01
N ILE A 350 -24.31 -15.72 22.20
CA ILE A 350 -24.29 -16.57 23.41
C ILE A 350 -23.22 -17.68 23.34
N ILE A 351 -22.61 -17.89 22.18
CA ILE A 351 -21.55 -18.88 22.00
C ILE A 351 -20.25 -18.31 22.58
N PRO A 352 -19.57 -18.99 23.53
CA PRO A 352 -18.32 -18.48 24.10
C PRO A 352 -17.22 -18.35 23.06
N LEU A 353 -16.57 -17.19 23.04
CA LEU A 353 -15.42 -16.88 22.16
C LEU A 353 -14.14 -17.71 22.43
N ASN A 354 -14.14 -18.51 23.51
CA ASN A 354 -12.97 -19.30 23.93
C ASN A 354 -12.63 -20.48 22.98
N LYS A 355 -13.52 -20.78 22.05
CA LYS A 355 -13.26 -21.73 20.96
C LYS A 355 -13.39 -20.95 19.66
N PHE A 356 -12.38 -20.93 18.85
CA PHE A 356 -12.23 -20.29 17.55
C PHE A 356 -13.56 -20.23 16.75
N VAL A 357 -14.36 -19.19 16.96
CA VAL A 357 -15.59 -18.98 16.22
C VAL A 357 -15.33 -17.81 15.27
N PHE A 358 -15.11 -18.11 14.00
CA PHE A 358 -15.06 -17.11 12.95
C PHE A 358 -16.49 -16.69 12.59
N PHE A 359 -16.88 -15.47 12.94
CA PHE A 359 -18.15 -14.90 12.47
C PHE A 359 -17.97 -14.31 11.07
N CYS A 360 -18.30 -15.07 10.06
CA CYS A 360 -18.50 -14.51 8.73
C CYS A 360 -19.95 -13.99 8.64
N LYS A 361 -20.13 -12.67 8.67
CA LYS A 361 -21.42 -12.04 8.39
C LYS A 361 -21.68 -12.14 6.89
N LEU A 362 -22.22 -13.24 6.42
CA LEU A 362 -22.82 -13.34 5.10
C LEU A 362 -24.05 -12.44 5.07
N LEU A 363 -23.86 -11.16 4.73
CA LEU A 363 -24.95 -10.32 4.25
C LEU A 363 -25.44 -10.93 2.94
N TYR A 364 -26.71 -11.30 2.95
CA TYR A 364 -27.41 -11.89 1.82
C TYR A 364 -27.45 -10.89 0.66
N CYS A 365 -26.47 -11.00 -0.22
CA CYS A 365 -26.53 -10.37 -1.54
C CYS A 365 -26.43 -11.50 -2.56
N LYS A 366 -27.47 -11.68 -3.38
CA LYS A 366 -27.55 -12.76 -4.41
C LYS A 366 -26.33 -12.78 -5.35
N SER A 367 -25.62 -11.68 -5.49
CA SER A 367 -24.40 -11.55 -6.31
C SER A 367 -23.14 -12.16 -5.69
N VAL A 368 -23.06 -12.35 -4.36
CA VAL A 368 -21.88 -12.91 -3.69
C VAL A 368 -21.87 -14.43 -3.74
N ILE A 369 -23.04 -15.07 -3.82
CA ILE A 369 -23.16 -16.54 -3.89
C ILE A 369 -22.61 -17.11 -5.21
N SER A 370 -22.66 -16.36 -6.32
CA SER A 370 -22.10 -16.81 -7.59
C SER A 370 -20.55 -16.72 -7.62
N ALA A 371 -19.96 -15.74 -6.94
CA ALA A 371 -18.50 -15.57 -6.87
C ALA A 371 -17.83 -16.58 -5.92
N LEU A 372 -18.49 -16.95 -4.82
CA LEU A 372 -17.97 -17.96 -3.90
C LEU A 372 -18.11 -19.40 -4.43
N ARG A 373 -19.05 -19.66 -5.35
CA ARG A 373 -19.20 -20.98 -6.01
C ARG A 373 -18.06 -21.32 -6.98
N SER A 374 -17.29 -20.34 -7.44
CA SER A 374 -16.17 -20.56 -8.37
C SER A 374 -14.82 -20.81 -7.69
N GLN A 375 -14.70 -20.50 -6.39
CA GLN A 375 -13.41 -20.64 -5.65
C GLN A 375 -13.39 -21.75 -4.58
N TYR A 376 -14.53 -22.28 -4.16
CA TYR A 376 -14.59 -23.38 -3.17
C TYR A 376 -15.48 -24.51 -3.70
N THR A 377 -14.90 -25.41 -4.45
CA THR A 377 -15.42 -26.76 -4.61
C THR A 377 -15.20 -27.52 -3.30
N GLU A 378 -16.34 -28.02 -2.77
CA GLU A 378 -16.45 -28.98 -1.67
C GLU A 378 -16.36 -28.52 -0.23
N PHE A 379 -17.47 -27.99 0.28
CA PHE A 379 -17.99 -28.40 1.60
C PHE A 379 -19.52 -28.46 1.52
N ARG A 380 -20.04 -29.61 1.05
CA ARG A 380 -21.44 -29.98 1.23
C ARG A 380 -21.59 -30.64 2.59
N ILE A 381 -22.25 -29.98 3.52
CA ILE A 381 -22.92 -30.68 4.62
C ILE A 381 -24.37 -30.90 4.20
N GLN A 382 -24.67 -32.11 3.76
CA GLN A 382 -26.03 -32.61 3.67
C GLN A 382 -26.47 -32.97 5.09
N ASN A 383 -27.36 -32.21 5.69
CA ASN A 383 -28.26 -32.74 6.71
C ASN A 383 -29.56 -33.17 6.05
N ARG A 384 -29.65 -34.44 5.67
CA ARG A 384 -30.92 -35.19 5.61
C ARG A 384 -31.20 -35.65 7.03
N ASN A 385 -32.35 -35.26 7.54
CA ASN A 385 -33.26 -36.00 8.44
C ASN A 385 -34.39 -35.05 8.78
N THR A 386 -35.54 -35.26 8.11
CA THR A 386 -36.67 -36.11 8.49
C THR A 386 -37.09 -35.99 9.95
N VAL A 387 -38.26 -35.51 10.06
CA VAL A 387 -39.41 -35.46 10.94
C VAL A 387 -39.60 -34.16 11.65
#